data_966ae6cab7a4d409284fb8e2adebe444
#
_entry.id   966ae6cab7a4d409284fb8e2adebe444
#
_cell.length_a   1.000
_cell.length_b   1.000
_cell.length_c   1.000
_cell.angle_alpha   90.00
_cell.angle_beta   90.00
_cell.angle_gamma   90.00
#
_symmetry.space_group_name_H-M   'P 1'
#
loop_
_entity.id
_entity.type
_entity.pdbx_description
1 polymer ?
#
loop_
_entity_poly.entity_id
_entity_poly.type
_entity_poly.pdbx_seq_one_letter_code
_entity_poly.pdbx_strand_id
1 'polypeptide(L)'
;NKRQEYDQVRAMGASGFSGFGGQGFRVDDIGDLFGSIGDIFGFKDQRNVRGQTYQTDLTIAFNEAAMGVETSVGLSKEIYCEGCRGNGAENGTALHKCNICNGSGQVASNQGFFSFSQPCAACKGQGNVIDKKCSKCKGYGKKIKNENIKVKIPAGVDTGTVIRLRGRGGEGRAGSPDGDLLVNINVERHRYFRRNGSDLLLDVPITFTEAALGTTISVPTLN
;
A
#
# COMPACT_ATOMS: atom_id res chain seq x y z
N ASN A 1 32.45 10.65 -9.26
CA ASN A 1 33.39 10.39 -8.17
C ASN A 1 32.79 10.83 -6.83
N LYS A 2 32.28 9.85 -6.04
CA LYS A 2 31.58 10.08 -4.77
C LYS A 2 32.36 10.92 -3.74
N ARG A 3 33.67 11.00 -3.84
CA ARG A 3 34.50 11.86 -2.97
C ARG A 3 34.35 13.36 -3.27
N GLN A 4 34.22 13.74 -4.52
CA GLN A 4 34.05 15.15 -4.91
C GLN A 4 32.65 15.69 -4.54
N GLU A 5 31.63 14.85 -4.55
CA GLU A 5 30.28 15.20 -4.05
C GLU A 5 30.29 15.42 -2.53
N TYR A 6 31.01 14.58 -1.78
CA TYR A 6 31.12 14.71 -0.33
C TYR A 6 31.85 16.00 0.09
N ASP A 7 32.89 16.38 -0.65
CA ASP A 7 33.68 17.59 -0.37
C ASP A 7 32.88 18.88 -0.72
N GLN A 8 32.02 18.85 -1.74
CA GLN A 8 31.13 19.97 -2.06
C GLN A 8 30.02 20.16 -1.02
N VAL A 9 29.42 19.09 -0.51
CA VAL A 9 28.41 19.17 0.55
C VAL A 9 29.02 19.67 1.85
N ARG A 10 30.26 19.30 2.17
CA ARG A 10 30.98 19.77 3.36
C ARG A 10 31.35 21.24 3.27
N ALA A 11 31.68 21.74 2.08
CA ALA A 11 31.99 23.15 1.86
C ALA A 11 30.76 24.06 1.93
N MET A 12 29.57 23.55 1.49
CA MET A 12 28.29 24.28 1.59
C MET A 12 27.73 24.31 3.01
N GLY A 13 27.97 23.27 3.82
CA GLY A 13 27.49 23.18 5.20
C GLY A 13 28.23 24.11 6.18
N ALA A 14 29.44 24.57 5.86
CA ALA A 14 30.26 25.35 6.77
C ALA A 14 30.00 26.87 6.75
N SER A 15 29.29 27.40 5.73
CA SER A 15 29.07 28.85 5.59
C SER A 15 27.64 29.34 5.80
N GLY A 16 26.68 28.46 6.06
CA GLY A 16 25.24 28.82 6.13
C GLY A 16 24.54 28.66 7.47
N PHE A 17 25.16 28.09 8.49
CA PHE A 17 24.45 27.73 9.74
C PHE A 17 25.06 28.30 11.03
N SER A 18 25.39 29.57 11.04
CA SER A 18 25.89 30.26 12.26
C SER A 18 24.74 30.95 13.03
N GLY A 19 23.53 30.37 13.09
CA GLY A 19 22.36 31.02 13.70
C GLY A 19 21.51 30.19 14.67
N PHE A 20 21.85 28.93 14.96
CA PHE A 20 21.07 28.17 15.92
C PHE A 20 21.96 27.47 16.93
N GLY A 21 22.15 28.13 18.07
CA GLY A 21 22.94 27.64 19.17
C GLY A 21 22.25 26.54 19.97
N GLY A 22 23.03 25.50 20.27
CA GLY A 22 22.88 24.71 21.49
C GLY A 22 22.16 23.37 21.37
N GLN A 23 22.95 22.34 21.55
CA GLN A 23 22.64 20.97 21.95
C GLN A 23 22.72 19.90 20.85
N GLY A 24 23.84 19.22 20.86
CA GLY A 24 24.18 17.84 20.48
C GLY A 24 23.27 17.06 19.52
N PHE A 25 23.32 17.33 18.22
CA PHE A 25 22.74 16.44 17.23
C PHE A 25 23.73 15.37 16.78
N ARG A 26 23.35 14.09 16.88
CA ARG A 26 24.11 12.96 16.37
C ARG A 26 23.98 12.87 14.85
N VAL A 27 25.08 12.50 14.20
CA VAL A 27 25.26 12.49 12.73
C VAL A 27 24.33 11.46 12.03
N ASP A 28 23.75 10.52 12.76
CA ASP A 28 22.86 9.48 12.22
C ASP A 28 21.47 10.00 11.82
N ASP A 29 21.01 11.15 12.37
CA ASP A 29 19.69 11.73 12.10
C ASP A 29 19.64 12.64 10.85
N ILE A 30 20.78 12.91 10.20
CA ILE A 30 20.85 13.81 9.03
C ILE A 30 20.19 13.20 7.79
N GLY A 31 20.17 11.89 7.66
CA GLY A 31 19.53 11.19 6.54
C GLY A 31 18.00 11.34 6.53
N ASP A 32 17.39 11.23 7.70
CA ASP A 32 15.94 11.38 7.88
C ASP A 32 15.47 12.83 7.79
N LEU A 33 16.34 13.79 8.19
CA LEU A 33 16.04 15.21 8.11
C LEU A 33 16.04 15.71 6.65
N PHE A 34 16.94 15.21 5.79
CA PHE A 34 16.94 15.56 4.36
C PHE A 34 15.78 14.91 3.60
N GLY A 35 15.32 13.71 3.98
CA GLY A 35 14.09 13.10 3.48
C GLY A 35 12.86 13.93 3.79
N SER A 36 12.78 14.46 5.01
CA SER A 36 11.67 15.29 5.49
C SER A 36 11.66 16.70 4.87
N ILE A 37 12.81 17.29 4.56
CA ILE A 37 12.90 18.62 3.92
C ILE A 37 12.40 18.58 2.47
N GLY A 38 12.63 17.49 1.74
CA GLY A 38 12.10 17.31 0.39
C GLY A 38 10.56 17.29 0.35
N ASP A 39 9.91 16.77 1.38
CA ASP A 39 8.45 16.79 1.52
C ASP A 39 7.90 18.18 1.92
N ILE A 40 8.68 19.00 2.63
CA ILE A 40 8.28 20.34 3.08
C ILE A 40 8.36 21.37 1.93
N PHE A 41 9.30 21.24 0.99
CA PHE A 41 9.44 22.15 -0.15
C PHE A 41 8.55 21.84 -1.36
N GLY A 42 7.65 20.83 -1.28
CA GLY A 42 6.53 20.70 -2.20
C GLY A 42 6.86 20.43 -3.68
N PHE A 43 8.08 20.02 -4.01
CA PHE A 43 8.45 19.59 -5.37
C PHE A 43 8.08 18.11 -5.63
N LYS A 44 6.92 17.68 -5.15
CA LYS A 44 6.36 16.41 -5.57
C LYS A 44 5.76 16.61 -6.96
N ASP A 45 6.52 16.25 -7.96
CA ASP A 45 6.04 16.22 -9.35
C ASP A 45 4.84 15.26 -9.42
N GLN A 46 3.63 15.82 -9.38
CA GLN A 46 2.36 15.07 -9.32
C GLN A 46 2.08 14.28 -10.61
N ARG A 47 3.02 14.27 -11.55
CA ARG A 47 2.79 13.72 -12.89
C ARG A 47 2.88 12.19 -12.95
N ASN A 48 3.65 11.54 -12.06
CA ASN A 48 3.89 10.10 -12.12
C ASN A 48 3.63 9.43 -10.77
N VAL A 49 2.38 9.41 -10.32
CA VAL A 49 2.01 8.70 -9.09
C VAL A 49 1.57 7.28 -9.44
N ARG A 50 2.39 6.31 -9.02
CA ARG A 50 2.05 4.88 -9.10
C ARG A 50 0.72 4.62 -8.39
N GLY A 51 -0.06 3.67 -8.88
CA GLY A 51 -1.29 3.23 -8.24
C GLY A 51 -1.07 2.68 -6.84
N GLN A 52 -2.08 2.80 -6.00
CA GLN A 52 -2.05 2.33 -4.62
C GLN A 52 -1.92 0.81 -4.56
N THR A 53 -1.05 0.30 -3.68
CA THR A 53 -0.96 -1.14 -3.38
C THR A 53 -2.05 -1.49 -2.37
N TYR A 54 -2.82 -2.55 -2.67
CA TYR A 54 -3.82 -3.10 -1.77
C TYR A 54 -3.32 -4.37 -1.11
N GLN A 55 -3.83 -4.64 0.07
CA GLN A 55 -3.57 -5.87 0.81
C GLN A 55 -4.91 -6.51 1.17
N THR A 56 -4.98 -7.82 1.06
CA THR A 56 -6.16 -8.62 1.42
C THR A 56 -5.73 -9.93 2.03
N ASP A 57 -6.56 -10.47 2.90
CA ASP A 57 -6.36 -11.78 3.51
C ASP A 57 -7.19 -12.82 2.80
N LEU A 58 -6.63 -13.99 2.58
CA LEU A 58 -7.29 -15.14 1.97
C LEU A 58 -7.09 -16.36 2.86
N THR A 59 -8.18 -16.93 3.32
CA THR A 59 -8.17 -18.18 4.09
C THR A 59 -8.41 -19.35 3.15
N ILE A 60 -7.54 -20.37 3.25
CA ILE A 60 -7.60 -21.60 2.45
C ILE A 60 -7.58 -22.82 3.37
N ALA A 61 -8.14 -23.91 2.91
CA ALA A 61 -8.10 -25.19 3.63
C ALA A 61 -6.68 -25.78 3.67
N PHE A 62 -6.39 -26.57 4.68
CA PHE A 62 -5.09 -27.21 4.84
C PHE A 62 -4.68 -28.06 3.62
N ASN A 63 -5.64 -28.81 3.05
CA ASN A 63 -5.40 -29.66 1.87
C ASN A 63 -5.05 -28.79 0.64
N GLU A 64 -5.72 -27.65 0.48
CA GLU A 64 -5.44 -26.70 -0.59
C GLU A 64 -4.06 -26.07 -0.44
N ALA A 65 -3.65 -25.78 0.79
CA ALA A 65 -2.32 -25.27 1.07
C ALA A 65 -1.23 -26.31 0.78
N ALA A 66 -1.49 -27.59 1.04
CA ALA A 66 -0.56 -28.67 0.80
C ALA A 66 -0.37 -28.99 -0.70
N MET A 67 -1.47 -29.00 -1.47
CA MET A 67 -1.47 -29.39 -2.88
C MET A 67 -1.40 -28.21 -3.84
N GLY A 68 -1.66 -27.00 -3.36
CA GLY A 68 -1.82 -25.82 -4.19
C GLY A 68 -3.23 -25.71 -4.75
N VAL A 69 -3.69 -24.49 -4.99
CA VAL A 69 -5.05 -24.24 -5.49
C VAL A 69 -5.07 -22.97 -6.35
N GLU A 70 -5.98 -22.95 -7.32
CA GLU A 70 -6.33 -21.73 -8.03
C GLU A 70 -7.69 -21.24 -7.50
N THR A 71 -7.71 -20.06 -6.93
CA THR A 71 -8.92 -19.45 -6.37
C THR A 71 -9.06 -18.01 -6.85
N SER A 72 -10.15 -17.34 -6.47
CA SER A 72 -10.37 -15.94 -6.81
C SER A 72 -10.59 -15.11 -5.55
N VAL A 73 -10.01 -13.92 -5.54
CA VAL A 73 -10.16 -12.95 -4.46
C VAL A 73 -10.92 -11.74 -4.98
N GLY A 74 -11.97 -11.34 -4.27
CA GLY A 74 -12.72 -10.11 -4.53
C GLY A 74 -11.92 -8.90 -4.06
N LEU A 75 -11.68 -7.95 -4.94
CA LEU A 75 -11.03 -6.68 -4.63
C LEU A 75 -11.92 -5.51 -5.01
N SER A 76 -12.18 -4.62 -4.05
CA SER A 76 -12.78 -3.32 -4.29
C SER A 76 -11.69 -2.28 -4.40
N LYS A 77 -11.43 -1.80 -5.62
CA LYS A 77 -10.37 -0.83 -5.89
C LYS A 77 -10.90 0.48 -6.44
N GLU A 78 -10.20 1.56 -6.13
CA GLU A 78 -10.46 2.84 -6.76
C GLU A 78 -9.82 2.88 -8.15
N ILE A 79 -10.63 3.24 -9.14
CA ILE A 79 -10.19 3.51 -10.50
C ILE A 79 -10.52 4.96 -10.88
N TYR A 80 -9.79 5.54 -11.81
CA TYR A 80 -10.14 6.85 -12.32
C TYR A 80 -11.44 6.80 -13.11
N CYS A 81 -12.25 7.84 -12.96
CA CYS A 81 -13.51 7.95 -13.66
C CYS A 81 -13.26 8.15 -15.17
N GLU A 82 -13.70 7.23 -15.99
CA GLU A 82 -13.57 7.29 -17.45
C GLU A 82 -14.19 8.56 -18.05
N GLY A 83 -15.25 9.09 -17.42
CA GLY A 83 -15.95 10.28 -17.91
C GLY A 83 -15.15 11.56 -17.76
N CYS A 84 -14.31 11.68 -16.73
CA CYS A 84 -13.54 12.88 -16.47
C CYS A 84 -12.02 12.62 -16.33
N ARG A 85 -11.56 11.38 -16.54
CA ARG A 85 -10.15 10.99 -16.43
C ARG A 85 -9.47 11.43 -15.14
N GLY A 86 -10.23 11.42 -14.04
CA GLY A 86 -9.72 11.74 -12.71
C GLY A 86 -9.81 13.20 -12.29
N ASN A 87 -10.23 14.14 -13.16
CA ASN A 87 -10.30 15.55 -12.84
C ASN A 87 -11.60 15.97 -12.12
N GLY A 88 -12.63 15.12 -12.10
CA GLY A 88 -13.91 15.40 -11.44
C GLY A 88 -14.84 16.34 -12.21
N ALA A 89 -14.39 16.98 -13.27
CA ALA A 89 -15.18 17.93 -14.07
C ALA A 89 -15.90 17.21 -15.22
N GLU A 90 -17.03 17.75 -15.66
CA GLU A 90 -17.73 17.26 -16.84
C GLU A 90 -16.90 17.53 -18.09
N ASN A 91 -17.04 16.67 -19.12
CA ASN A 91 -16.24 16.72 -20.34
C ASN A 91 -16.09 18.14 -20.88
N GLY A 92 -14.83 18.62 -20.99
CA GLY A 92 -14.49 19.91 -21.55
C GLY A 92 -14.69 21.11 -20.60
N THR A 93 -15.19 20.91 -19.39
CA THR A 93 -15.26 22.00 -18.40
C THR A 93 -13.88 22.28 -17.83
N ALA A 94 -13.44 23.53 -17.91
CA ALA A 94 -12.15 23.94 -17.39
C ALA A 94 -12.13 23.83 -15.85
N LEU A 95 -11.02 23.34 -15.33
CA LEU A 95 -10.71 23.45 -13.91
C LEU A 95 -10.18 24.87 -13.67
N HIS A 96 -10.85 25.64 -12.83
CA HIS A 96 -10.36 26.96 -12.44
C HIS A 96 -9.55 26.85 -11.15
N LYS A 97 -8.42 27.56 -11.11
CA LYS A 97 -7.67 27.69 -9.86
C LYS A 97 -8.55 28.32 -8.79
N CYS A 98 -8.53 27.79 -7.60
CA CYS A 98 -9.28 28.37 -6.48
C CYS A 98 -8.73 29.76 -6.17
N ASN A 99 -9.57 30.78 -6.25
CA ASN A 99 -9.17 32.18 -6.01
C ASN A 99 -8.78 32.46 -4.56
N ILE A 100 -9.22 31.62 -3.60
CA ILE A 100 -8.93 31.83 -2.17
C ILE A 100 -7.52 31.30 -1.83
N CYS A 101 -7.12 30.14 -2.34
CA CYS A 101 -5.82 29.54 -2.06
C CYS A 101 -4.85 29.62 -3.24
N ASN A 102 -5.22 30.29 -4.34
CA ASN A 102 -4.41 30.40 -5.56
C ASN A 102 -3.87 29.06 -6.08
N GLY A 103 -4.64 27.99 -5.88
CA GLY A 103 -4.30 26.64 -6.35
C GLY A 103 -3.52 25.79 -5.36
N SER A 104 -3.08 26.31 -4.21
CA SER A 104 -2.32 25.56 -3.19
C SER A 104 -3.14 24.50 -2.45
N GLY A 105 -4.47 24.64 -2.44
CA GLY A 105 -5.37 23.78 -1.64
C GLY A 105 -5.37 24.10 -0.15
N GLN A 106 -4.47 24.94 0.32
CA GLN A 106 -4.30 25.26 1.73
C GLN A 106 -4.33 26.78 1.95
N VAL A 107 -4.77 27.19 3.11
CA VAL A 107 -4.76 28.60 3.56
C VAL A 107 -4.01 28.65 4.88
N ALA A 108 -3.05 29.57 4.97
CA ALA A 108 -2.34 29.82 6.21
C ALA A 108 -3.26 30.61 7.17
N SER A 109 -3.50 30.08 8.35
CA SER A 109 -4.16 30.78 9.44
C SER A 109 -3.08 31.22 10.43
N ASN A 110 -2.83 32.51 10.49
CA ASN A 110 -1.88 33.10 11.43
C ASN A 110 -2.58 33.40 12.75
N GLN A 111 -2.31 32.61 13.79
CA GLN A 111 -2.71 32.91 15.15
C GLN A 111 -1.47 33.21 15.99
N GLY A 112 -1.07 34.47 16.05
CA GLY A 112 0.08 34.92 16.80
C GLY A 112 1.41 34.43 16.20
N PHE A 113 2.24 33.77 17.00
CA PHE A 113 3.56 33.26 16.60
C PHE A 113 3.55 31.94 15.83
N PHE A 114 2.37 31.29 15.70
CA PHE A 114 2.23 30.02 15.03
C PHE A 114 1.41 30.16 13.75
N SER A 115 1.99 29.69 12.65
CA SER A 115 1.29 29.61 11.35
C SER A 115 0.84 28.17 11.12
N PHE A 116 -0.47 27.94 11.10
CA PHE A 116 -1.05 26.63 10.80
C PHE A 116 -1.61 26.63 9.39
N SER A 117 -1.27 25.59 8.63
CA SER A 117 -1.83 25.36 7.31
C SER A 117 -3.14 24.57 7.45
N GLN A 118 -4.25 25.14 6.95
CA GLN A 118 -5.56 24.49 6.95
C GLN A 118 -6.02 24.22 5.52
N PRO A 119 -6.75 23.11 5.27
CA PRO A 119 -7.38 22.89 3.96
C PRO A 119 -8.29 24.06 3.59
N CYS A 120 -8.15 24.58 2.38
CA CYS A 120 -8.99 25.69 1.89
C CYS A 120 -10.45 25.27 1.88
N ALA A 121 -11.31 26.00 2.60
CA ALA A 121 -12.73 25.68 2.72
C ALA A 121 -13.50 25.76 1.38
N ALA A 122 -13.07 26.63 0.47
CA ALA A 122 -13.72 26.80 -0.83
C ALA A 122 -13.48 25.64 -1.79
N CYS A 123 -12.26 25.14 -1.87
CA CYS A 123 -11.90 23.99 -2.74
C CYS A 123 -11.73 22.68 -1.97
N LYS A 124 -11.96 22.68 -0.65
CA LYS A 124 -11.82 21.51 0.22
C LYS A 124 -10.45 20.80 0.08
N GLY A 125 -9.40 21.59 -0.07
CA GLY A 125 -8.05 21.08 -0.21
C GLY A 125 -7.61 20.72 -1.64
N GLN A 126 -8.52 20.78 -2.63
CA GLN A 126 -8.21 20.37 -4.01
C GLN A 126 -7.39 21.39 -4.82
N GLY A 127 -7.33 22.64 -4.39
CA GLY A 127 -6.67 23.73 -5.11
C GLY A 127 -7.42 24.25 -6.34
N ASN A 128 -8.37 23.49 -6.86
CA ASN A 128 -9.17 23.82 -8.03
C ASN A 128 -10.66 23.82 -7.70
N VAL A 129 -11.42 24.63 -8.41
CA VAL A 129 -12.89 24.69 -8.35
C VAL A 129 -13.45 24.15 -9.67
N ILE A 130 -14.48 23.33 -9.56
CA ILE A 130 -15.17 22.67 -10.67
C ILE A 130 -16.52 23.35 -10.86
N ASP A 131 -16.76 24.00 -12.00
CA ASP A 131 -18.04 24.62 -12.30
C ASP A 131 -19.15 23.60 -12.55
N LYS A 132 -18.84 22.57 -13.34
CA LYS A 132 -19.75 21.45 -13.60
C LYS A 132 -19.12 20.14 -13.17
N LYS A 133 -19.70 19.51 -12.16
CA LYS A 133 -19.25 18.22 -11.64
C LYS A 133 -19.58 17.12 -12.65
N CYS A 134 -18.62 16.21 -12.87
CA CYS A 134 -18.83 15.04 -13.67
C CYS A 134 -20.03 14.21 -13.16
N SER A 135 -21.01 13.98 -14.03
CA SER A 135 -22.23 13.23 -13.69
C SER A 135 -21.94 11.78 -13.25
N LYS A 136 -20.88 11.16 -13.84
CA LYS A 136 -20.50 9.77 -13.58
C LYS A 136 -19.85 9.57 -12.21
N CYS A 137 -19.07 10.50 -11.69
CA CYS A 137 -18.38 10.40 -10.41
C CYS A 137 -18.79 11.48 -9.39
N LYS A 138 -19.75 12.33 -9.73
CA LYS A 138 -20.26 13.42 -8.86
C LYS A 138 -19.16 14.39 -8.37
N GLY A 139 -18.10 14.54 -9.15
CA GLY A 139 -16.98 15.43 -8.83
C GLY A 139 -15.81 14.77 -8.13
N TYR A 140 -15.90 13.48 -7.74
CA TYR A 140 -14.81 12.79 -7.02
C TYR A 140 -13.60 12.42 -7.90
N GLY A 141 -13.76 12.35 -9.21
CA GLY A 141 -12.71 11.96 -10.13
C GLY A 141 -12.42 10.47 -10.14
N LYS A 142 -12.90 9.71 -9.14
CA LYS A 142 -12.68 8.28 -8.99
C LYS A 142 -13.99 7.52 -8.80
N LYS A 143 -13.96 6.22 -9.05
CA LYS A 143 -15.06 5.27 -8.81
C LYS A 143 -14.50 4.00 -8.16
N ILE A 144 -15.34 3.34 -7.39
CA ILE A 144 -15.02 2.00 -6.86
C ILE A 144 -15.40 0.98 -7.93
N LYS A 145 -14.45 0.10 -8.26
CA LYS A 145 -14.65 -1.08 -9.10
C LYS A 145 -14.42 -2.34 -8.29
N ASN A 146 -15.41 -3.23 -8.29
CA ASN A 146 -15.27 -4.56 -7.72
C ASN A 146 -14.82 -5.51 -8.80
N GLU A 147 -13.75 -6.25 -8.55
CA GLU A 147 -13.15 -7.19 -9.50
C GLU A 147 -12.75 -8.47 -8.77
N ASN A 148 -13.02 -9.63 -9.38
CA ASN A 148 -12.55 -10.92 -8.90
C ASN A 148 -11.23 -11.24 -9.61
N ILE A 149 -10.16 -11.35 -8.83
CA ILE A 149 -8.81 -11.58 -9.34
C ILE A 149 -8.44 -13.04 -9.07
N LYS A 150 -8.10 -13.78 -10.12
CA LYS A 150 -7.60 -15.15 -10.00
C LYS A 150 -6.21 -15.16 -9.37
N VAL A 151 -6.04 -15.98 -8.36
CA VAL A 151 -4.79 -16.17 -7.60
C VAL A 151 -4.40 -17.63 -7.68
N LYS A 152 -3.20 -17.89 -8.16
CA LYS A 152 -2.61 -19.23 -8.14
C LYS A 152 -1.72 -19.35 -6.91
N ILE A 153 -2.10 -20.24 -6.02
CA ILE A 153 -1.38 -20.53 -4.78
C ILE A 153 -0.54 -21.79 -5.01
N PRO A 154 0.78 -21.70 -4.89
CA PRO A 154 1.64 -22.87 -5.05
C PRO A 154 1.44 -23.87 -3.90
N ALA A 155 1.75 -25.15 -4.16
CA ALA A 155 1.75 -26.17 -3.13
C ALA A 155 2.79 -25.84 -2.04
N GLY A 156 2.42 -26.16 -0.80
CA GLY A 156 3.33 -25.99 0.32
C GLY A 156 3.37 -24.59 0.94
N VAL A 157 2.37 -23.75 0.73
CA VAL A 157 2.27 -22.43 1.40
C VAL A 157 1.93 -22.59 2.88
N ASP A 158 2.44 -21.67 3.70
CA ASP A 158 2.14 -21.57 5.12
C ASP A 158 1.36 -20.30 5.44
N THR A 159 0.71 -20.29 6.61
CA THR A 159 0.09 -19.08 7.15
C THR A 159 1.12 -17.95 7.23
N GLY A 160 0.72 -16.75 6.79
CA GLY A 160 1.60 -15.58 6.71
C GLY A 160 2.38 -15.46 5.40
N THR A 161 2.24 -16.43 4.48
CA THR A 161 2.82 -16.30 3.13
C THR A 161 2.10 -15.18 2.38
N VAL A 162 2.86 -14.25 1.80
CA VAL A 162 2.32 -13.13 1.02
C VAL A 162 2.57 -13.35 -0.47
N ILE A 163 1.50 -13.46 -1.24
CA ILE A 163 1.55 -13.56 -2.70
C ILE A 163 1.35 -12.16 -3.30
N ARG A 164 2.32 -11.70 -4.08
CA ARG A 164 2.29 -10.41 -4.75
C ARG A 164 1.82 -10.55 -6.19
N LEU A 165 0.69 -9.94 -6.50
CA LEU A 165 0.13 -9.83 -7.84
C LEU A 165 0.44 -8.43 -8.40
N ARG A 166 1.42 -8.34 -9.28
CA ARG A 166 1.89 -7.08 -9.85
C ARG A 166 0.83 -6.45 -10.76
N GLY A 167 0.64 -5.13 -10.61
CA GLY A 167 -0.30 -4.36 -11.44
C GLY A 167 -1.79 -4.72 -11.22
N ARG A 168 -2.13 -5.40 -10.09
CA ARG A 168 -3.51 -5.73 -9.75
C ARG A 168 -4.11 -4.84 -8.66
N GLY A 169 -3.35 -3.85 -8.21
CA GLY A 169 -3.80 -2.84 -7.24
C GLY A 169 -4.60 -1.69 -7.87
N GLY A 170 -4.49 -0.51 -7.28
CA GLY A 170 -5.13 0.71 -7.76
C GLY A 170 -4.53 1.20 -9.07
N GLU A 171 -5.31 1.92 -9.83
CA GLU A 171 -4.89 2.51 -11.12
C GLU A 171 -3.87 3.62 -10.90
N GLY A 172 -2.80 3.62 -11.70
CA GLY A 172 -1.79 4.67 -11.71
C GLY A 172 -2.29 5.93 -12.40
N ARG A 173 -1.83 7.11 -11.96
CA ARG A 173 -2.24 8.39 -12.54
C ARG A 173 -1.48 8.67 -13.83
N ALA A 174 -2.19 9.19 -14.85
CA ALA A 174 -1.61 9.72 -16.08
C ALA A 174 -0.64 8.78 -16.81
N GLY A 175 -0.97 7.46 -16.87
CA GLY A 175 -0.13 6.47 -17.54
C GLY A 175 0.98 5.87 -16.66
N SER A 176 1.01 6.23 -15.37
CA SER A 176 1.88 5.57 -14.39
C SER A 176 1.45 4.13 -14.16
N PRO A 177 2.37 3.23 -13.80
CA PRO A 177 2.02 1.83 -13.56
C PRO A 177 1.03 1.70 -12.39
N ASP A 178 0.13 0.73 -12.53
CA ASP A 178 -0.79 0.35 -11.47
C ASP A 178 -0.04 -0.14 -10.22
N GLY A 179 -0.72 -0.07 -9.08
CA GLY A 179 -0.25 -0.65 -7.84
C GLY A 179 -0.29 -2.17 -7.87
N ASP A 180 0.14 -2.79 -6.79
CA ASP A 180 0.13 -4.23 -6.65
C ASP A 180 -0.99 -4.68 -5.70
N LEU A 181 -1.38 -5.95 -5.79
CA LEU A 181 -2.21 -6.60 -4.79
C LEU A 181 -1.34 -7.59 -4.02
N LEU A 182 -1.33 -7.45 -2.69
CA LEU A 182 -0.69 -8.37 -1.77
C LEU A 182 -1.78 -9.24 -1.15
N VAL A 183 -1.68 -10.55 -1.35
CA VAL A 183 -2.61 -11.53 -0.79
C VAL A 183 -1.88 -12.26 0.33
N ASN A 184 -2.32 -12.04 1.56
CA ASN A 184 -1.80 -12.72 2.74
C ASN A 184 -2.59 -14.03 2.94
N ILE A 185 -1.89 -15.15 2.96
CA ILE A 185 -2.50 -16.48 3.06
C ILE A 185 -2.63 -16.87 4.52
N ASN A 186 -3.84 -17.28 4.90
CA ASN A 186 -4.14 -17.92 6.18
C ASN A 186 -4.58 -19.34 5.92
N VAL A 187 -3.86 -20.32 6.48
CA VAL A 187 -4.18 -21.73 6.33
C VAL A 187 -5.02 -22.17 7.53
N GLU A 188 -6.20 -22.73 7.26
CA GLU A 188 -7.05 -23.31 8.29
C GLU A 188 -6.37 -24.52 8.95
N ARG A 189 -6.64 -24.70 10.26
CA ARG A 189 -6.15 -25.86 10.99
C ARG A 189 -6.87 -27.11 10.52
N HIS A 190 -6.09 -28.17 10.23
CA HIS A 190 -6.69 -29.47 9.96
C HIS A 190 -7.07 -30.20 11.25
N ARG A 191 -8.10 -31.02 11.20
CA ARG A 191 -8.56 -31.76 12.38
C ARG A 191 -7.54 -32.77 12.90
N TYR A 192 -6.81 -33.43 12.00
CA TYR A 192 -5.89 -34.52 12.33
C TYR A 192 -4.44 -34.18 12.05
N PHE A 193 -4.17 -33.40 11.00
CA PHE A 193 -2.82 -33.13 10.54
C PHE A 193 -2.29 -31.81 11.11
N ARG A 194 -1.02 -31.86 11.47
CA ARG A 194 -0.19 -30.69 11.68
C ARG A 194 0.95 -30.72 10.67
N ARG A 195 1.45 -29.59 10.30
CA ARG A 195 2.58 -29.48 9.39
C ARG A 195 3.81 -28.95 10.12
N ASN A 196 4.96 -29.54 9.82
CA ASN A 196 6.25 -29.06 10.26
C ASN A 196 7.20 -29.05 9.03
N GLY A 197 7.36 -27.88 8.41
CA GLY A 197 8.09 -27.76 7.15
C GLY A 197 7.44 -28.59 6.03
N SER A 198 8.14 -29.59 5.52
CA SER A 198 7.62 -30.50 4.48
C SER A 198 6.90 -31.72 5.04
N ASP A 199 6.97 -31.96 6.35
CA ASP A 199 6.43 -33.15 6.97
C ASP A 199 5.02 -32.92 7.50
N LEU A 200 4.20 -33.98 7.39
CA LEU A 200 2.88 -34.05 7.99
C LEU A 200 2.95 -34.87 9.27
N LEU A 201 2.48 -34.28 10.35
CA LEU A 201 2.41 -34.93 11.66
C LEU A 201 0.97 -35.35 11.94
N LEU A 202 0.80 -36.60 12.36
CA LEU A 202 -0.45 -37.17 12.77
C LEU A 202 -0.27 -37.86 14.11
N ASP A 203 -1.07 -37.51 15.09
CA ASP A 203 -1.11 -38.18 16.39
C ASP A 203 -2.16 -39.29 16.34
N VAL A 204 -1.73 -40.53 16.49
CA VAL A 204 -2.62 -41.69 16.49
C VAL A 204 -2.60 -42.33 17.87
N PRO A 205 -3.69 -42.34 18.62
CA PRO A 205 -3.76 -42.99 19.92
C PRO A 205 -3.79 -44.52 19.72
N ILE A 206 -2.94 -45.21 20.45
CA ILE A 206 -2.93 -46.67 20.53
C ILE A 206 -3.04 -47.11 21.97
N THR A 207 -3.57 -48.30 22.21
CA THR A 207 -3.69 -48.88 23.53
C THR A 207 -2.36 -49.49 23.96
N PHE A 208 -2.16 -49.72 25.26
CA PHE A 208 -0.97 -50.34 25.80
C PHE A 208 -0.73 -51.77 25.24
N THR A 209 -1.82 -52.52 25.08
CA THR A 209 -1.75 -53.88 24.49
C THR A 209 -1.34 -53.85 23.03
N GLU A 210 -1.83 -52.94 22.24
CA GLU A 210 -1.42 -52.76 20.84
C GLU A 210 0.05 -52.34 20.73
N ALA A 211 0.52 -51.48 21.63
CA ALA A 211 1.92 -51.10 21.67
C ALA A 211 2.85 -52.27 22.02
N ALA A 212 2.41 -53.15 22.95
CA ALA A 212 3.21 -54.29 23.41
C ALA A 212 3.25 -55.46 22.43
N LEU A 213 2.12 -55.77 21.78
CA LEU A 213 1.96 -56.92 20.89
C LEU A 213 2.17 -56.58 19.41
N GLY A 214 2.22 -55.32 19.08
CA GLY A 214 2.19 -54.80 17.72
C GLY A 214 0.80 -54.76 17.13
N THR A 215 0.54 -53.80 16.29
CA THR A 215 -0.76 -53.64 15.58
C THR A 215 -0.54 -52.99 14.21
N THR A 216 -1.54 -53.18 13.35
CA THR A 216 -1.62 -52.48 12.07
C THR A 216 -2.73 -51.48 12.19
N ILE A 217 -2.40 -50.19 11.98
CA ILE A 217 -3.36 -49.09 12.04
C ILE A 217 -3.55 -48.50 10.65
N SER A 218 -4.81 -48.13 10.33
CA SER A 218 -5.13 -47.37 9.12
C SER A 218 -5.12 -45.91 9.45
N VAL A 219 -4.30 -45.15 8.74
CA VAL A 219 -4.20 -43.70 8.91
C VAL A 219 -4.77 -42.99 7.68
N PRO A 220 -5.46 -41.83 7.84
CA PRO A 220 -5.89 -41.03 6.72
C PRO A 220 -4.69 -40.45 5.98
N THR A 221 -4.86 -40.16 4.69
CA THR A 221 -3.92 -39.41 3.86
C THR A 221 -4.56 -38.13 3.36
N LEU A 222 -3.80 -37.20 2.80
CA LEU A 222 -4.33 -35.97 2.22
C LEU A 222 -5.01 -36.17 0.85
N ASN A 223 -4.82 -37.34 0.23
CA ASN A 223 -5.38 -37.68 -1.09
C ASN A 223 -6.74 -38.33 -0.95
#